data_7fecbebcd73d02717eff1e06e3eec644
#
_entry.id   7fecbebcd73d02717eff1e06e3eec644
#
_cell.length_a   1.000
_cell.length_b   1.000
_cell.length_c   1.000
_cell.angle_alpha   90.00
_cell.angle_beta   90.00
_cell.angle_gamma   90.00
#
_symmetry.space_group_name_H-M   'P 1'
#
loop_
_entity.id
_entity.type
_entity.pdbx_description
1 polymer ?
#
loop_
_entity_poly.entity_id
_entity_poly.type
_entity_poly.pdbx_seq_one_letter_code
_entity_poly.pdbx_strand_id
1 'polypeptide(L)'
;FLFVAIACVLSVLSQAQVYNFPVRPGTETWSNLVTEEDRFSAMQIPEDQLVSMSTQDLVITCMNYPAWLYFTAFNNPQDGIDINIHNFNGLQELMKRADAPVELLSVYKQMDAARMAPKSNAINQTSWSLKRSYFELLLAQDAIINKMSETDRMDLLGEARKKLYQKMEDPVEYSTSDYQSSLILMNKILGHPTVKSNQALNSDPIDLLIAGGSIQPFADNAVYSNTTIYTPKGTAVSALQLTSGELSSSKKNEYKNEWLSYYN
;
A
#
# COMPACT_ATOMS: atom_id res chain seq x y z
N PHE A 1 -4.14 13.84 -62.92
CA PHE A 1 -5.03 13.55 -61.79
C PHE A 1 -4.23 12.86 -60.73
N LEU A 2 -3.87 13.61 -59.70
CA LEU A 2 -3.12 13.12 -58.55
C LEU A 2 -4.13 12.80 -57.46
N PHE A 3 -4.36 11.51 -57.13
CA PHE A 3 -5.16 11.11 -55.98
C PHE A 3 -4.28 11.17 -54.72
N VAL A 4 -4.54 12.17 -53.90
CA VAL A 4 -4.00 12.23 -52.54
C VAL A 4 -4.91 11.40 -51.66
N ALA A 5 -4.45 10.21 -51.29
CA ALA A 5 -5.09 9.35 -50.29
C ALA A 5 -4.80 9.95 -48.91
N ILE A 6 -5.78 10.65 -48.33
CA ILE A 6 -5.75 11.07 -46.92
C ILE A 6 -6.00 9.80 -46.09
N ALA A 7 -4.95 9.22 -45.57
CA ALA A 7 -5.05 8.20 -44.52
C ALA A 7 -5.49 8.92 -43.21
N CYS A 8 -6.78 8.88 -42.91
CA CYS A 8 -7.27 9.18 -41.56
C CYS A 8 -6.72 8.15 -40.61
N VAL A 9 -5.65 8.48 -39.91
CA VAL A 9 -5.22 7.77 -38.70
C VAL A 9 -6.27 8.09 -37.65
N LEU A 10 -7.25 7.22 -37.52
CA LEU A 10 -8.12 7.18 -36.36
C LEU A 10 -7.24 6.77 -35.18
N SER A 11 -6.70 7.78 -34.48
CA SER A 11 -6.21 7.59 -33.12
C SER A 11 -7.45 7.20 -32.29
N VAL A 12 -7.61 5.91 -32.08
CA VAL A 12 -8.51 5.42 -31.06
C VAL A 12 -7.90 5.93 -29.76
N LEU A 13 -8.44 7.06 -29.26
CA LEU A 13 -8.24 7.47 -27.88
C LEU A 13 -8.79 6.32 -27.04
N SER A 14 -7.90 5.45 -26.57
CA SER A 14 -8.26 4.48 -25.56
C SER A 14 -8.78 5.28 -24.37
N GLN A 15 -10.10 5.38 -24.24
CA GLN A 15 -10.67 5.94 -23.04
C GLN A 15 -10.27 5.02 -21.90
N ALA A 16 -9.68 5.63 -20.88
CA ALA A 16 -9.39 4.96 -19.63
C ALA A 16 -10.61 4.13 -19.20
N GLN A 17 -10.45 2.81 -19.15
CA GLN A 17 -11.57 1.90 -18.90
C GLN A 17 -11.32 1.11 -17.62
N VAL A 18 -11.57 1.77 -16.49
CA VAL A 18 -11.63 1.10 -15.19
C VAL A 18 -12.76 0.08 -15.20
N TYR A 19 -12.47 -1.17 -14.80
CA TYR A 19 -13.49 -2.21 -14.74
C TYR A 19 -14.47 -1.94 -13.61
N ASN A 20 -15.75 -1.92 -13.95
CA ASN A 20 -16.83 -1.80 -12.99
C ASN A 20 -17.37 -3.18 -12.65
N PHE A 21 -17.08 -3.67 -11.46
CA PHE A 21 -17.50 -4.99 -11.00
C PHE A 21 -19.04 -5.10 -10.94
N PRO A 22 -19.66 -5.92 -11.79
CA PRO A 22 -21.13 -6.09 -11.79
C PRO A 22 -21.61 -6.84 -10.55
N VAL A 23 -20.77 -7.74 -10.02
CA VAL A 23 -21.05 -8.52 -8.83
C VAL A 23 -20.18 -8.01 -7.67
N ARG A 24 -20.82 -7.53 -6.61
CA ARG A 24 -20.15 -6.97 -5.43
C ARG A 24 -21.03 -7.10 -4.21
N PRO A 25 -20.50 -7.04 -2.98
CA PRO A 25 -21.28 -7.01 -1.75
C PRO A 25 -22.42 -6.00 -1.82
N GLY A 26 -23.63 -6.42 -1.45
CA GLY A 26 -24.86 -5.63 -1.49
C GLY A 26 -25.66 -5.70 -2.80
N THR A 27 -25.18 -6.41 -3.83
CA THR A 27 -26.00 -6.72 -5.01
C THR A 27 -26.82 -8.01 -4.81
N GLU A 28 -27.95 -8.12 -5.50
CA GLU A 28 -28.78 -9.34 -5.49
C GLU A 28 -27.98 -10.56 -5.97
N THR A 29 -27.22 -10.40 -7.06
CA THR A 29 -26.37 -11.47 -7.59
C THR A 29 -25.37 -11.96 -6.53
N TRP A 30 -24.76 -11.05 -5.77
CA TRP A 30 -23.87 -11.40 -4.67
C TRP A 30 -24.56 -12.24 -3.60
N SER A 31 -25.78 -11.88 -3.24
CA SER A 31 -26.56 -12.57 -2.19
C SER A 31 -26.94 -14.00 -2.58
N ASN A 32 -26.99 -14.30 -3.87
CA ASN A 32 -27.30 -15.62 -4.40
C ASN A 32 -26.05 -16.54 -4.49
N LEU A 33 -24.83 -16.00 -4.30
CA LEU A 33 -23.59 -16.79 -4.32
C LEU A 33 -23.40 -17.46 -2.95
N VAL A 34 -23.35 -18.79 -2.97
CA VAL A 34 -23.32 -19.59 -1.73
C VAL A 34 -21.91 -19.78 -1.21
N THR A 35 -20.97 -20.08 -2.11
CA THR A 35 -19.58 -20.38 -1.72
C THR A 35 -18.66 -19.17 -1.91
N GLU A 36 -17.55 -19.21 -1.23
CA GLU A 36 -16.48 -18.21 -1.39
C GLU A 36 -15.85 -18.29 -2.79
N GLU A 37 -15.71 -19.50 -3.32
CA GLU A 37 -15.19 -19.76 -4.67
C GLU A 37 -16.12 -19.14 -5.74
N ASP A 38 -17.42 -19.28 -5.61
CA ASP A 38 -18.40 -18.62 -6.50
C ASP A 38 -18.22 -17.10 -6.49
N ARG A 39 -18.02 -16.52 -5.30
CA ARG A 39 -17.81 -15.08 -5.13
C ARG A 39 -16.52 -14.61 -5.80
N PHE A 40 -15.40 -15.31 -5.58
CA PHE A 40 -14.14 -14.96 -6.24
C PHE A 40 -14.25 -15.11 -7.76
N SER A 41 -14.89 -16.17 -8.24
CA SER A 41 -15.08 -16.39 -9.67
C SER A 41 -15.93 -15.28 -10.32
N ALA A 42 -16.96 -14.79 -9.63
CA ALA A 42 -17.84 -13.73 -10.13
C ALA A 42 -17.18 -12.34 -10.16
N MET A 43 -16.04 -12.16 -9.48
CA MET A 43 -15.30 -10.91 -9.44
C MET A 43 -14.08 -10.87 -10.38
N GLN A 44 -13.90 -11.87 -11.26
CA GLN A 44 -12.81 -11.84 -12.23
C GLN A 44 -13.07 -10.82 -13.34
N ILE A 45 -12.00 -10.21 -13.86
CA ILE A 45 -12.07 -9.34 -15.03
C ILE A 45 -12.11 -10.25 -16.28
N PRO A 46 -13.03 -10.03 -17.25
CA PRO A 46 -12.99 -10.74 -18.53
C PRO A 46 -11.63 -10.58 -19.20
N GLU A 47 -11.11 -11.67 -19.78
CA GLU A 47 -9.77 -11.74 -20.36
C GLU A 47 -9.50 -10.65 -21.40
N ASP A 48 -10.46 -10.43 -22.30
CA ASP A 48 -10.38 -9.42 -23.36
C ASP A 48 -10.26 -8.00 -22.81
N GLN A 49 -10.95 -7.70 -21.71
CA GLN A 49 -10.87 -6.42 -21.02
C GLN A 49 -9.55 -6.30 -20.25
N LEU A 50 -9.15 -7.35 -19.55
CA LEU A 50 -7.91 -7.37 -18.77
C LEU A 50 -6.68 -7.10 -19.65
N VAL A 51 -6.59 -7.74 -20.82
CA VAL A 51 -5.47 -7.57 -21.75
C VAL A 51 -5.46 -6.16 -22.38
N SER A 52 -6.64 -5.61 -22.67
CA SER A 52 -6.75 -4.28 -23.31
C SER A 52 -6.60 -3.10 -22.35
N MET A 53 -6.68 -3.34 -21.04
CA MET A 53 -6.65 -2.31 -20.00
C MET A 53 -5.25 -1.72 -19.86
N SER A 54 -5.16 -0.39 -19.74
CA SER A 54 -3.90 0.27 -19.37
C SER A 54 -3.46 -0.12 -17.95
N THR A 55 -2.17 -0.04 -17.65
CA THR A 55 -1.68 -0.36 -16.30
C THR A 55 -2.23 0.62 -15.26
N GLN A 56 -2.41 1.88 -15.60
CA GLN A 56 -3.05 2.86 -14.74
C GLN A 56 -4.50 2.47 -14.39
N ASP A 57 -5.30 2.08 -15.39
CA ASP A 57 -6.67 1.64 -15.17
C ASP A 57 -6.73 0.34 -14.37
N LEU A 58 -5.77 -0.55 -14.60
CA LEU A 58 -5.65 -1.79 -13.84
C LEU A 58 -5.35 -1.51 -12.36
N VAL A 59 -4.45 -0.57 -12.06
CA VAL A 59 -4.19 -0.14 -10.67
C VAL A 59 -5.48 0.35 -10.01
N ILE A 60 -6.23 1.24 -10.68
CA ILE A 60 -7.50 1.76 -10.15
C ILE A 60 -8.53 0.65 -9.99
N THR A 61 -8.59 -0.28 -10.95
CA THR A 61 -9.47 -1.46 -10.88
C THR A 61 -9.13 -2.34 -9.68
N CYS A 62 -7.85 -2.63 -9.46
CA CYS A 62 -7.39 -3.40 -8.30
C CYS A 62 -7.73 -2.71 -6.97
N MET A 63 -7.67 -1.37 -6.93
CA MET A 63 -8.10 -0.60 -5.77
C MET A 63 -9.61 -0.67 -5.51
N ASN A 64 -10.40 -0.92 -6.55
CA ASN A 64 -11.85 -1.06 -6.48
C ASN A 64 -12.32 -2.52 -6.40
N TYR A 65 -11.40 -3.48 -6.31
CA TYR A 65 -11.70 -4.89 -6.16
C TYR A 65 -12.64 -5.14 -4.98
N PRO A 66 -13.81 -5.76 -5.15
CA PRO A 66 -14.81 -5.85 -4.09
C PRO A 66 -14.35 -6.61 -2.84
N ALA A 67 -13.45 -7.58 -3.00
CA ALA A 67 -12.90 -8.35 -1.88
C ALA A 67 -11.56 -7.81 -1.35
N TRP A 68 -11.18 -6.57 -1.66
CA TRP A 68 -9.90 -5.98 -1.24
C TRP A 68 -9.69 -6.03 0.28
N LEU A 69 -10.75 -5.93 1.08
CA LEU A 69 -10.70 -5.99 2.55
C LEU A 69 -10.31 -7.38 3.10
N TYR A 70 -10.27 -8.41 2.25
CA TYR A 70 -9.95 -9.77 2.70
C TYR A 70 -8.59 -9.86 3.39
N PHE A 71 -7.65 -8.95 3.06
CA PHE A 71 -6.36 -8.91 3.72
C PHE A 71 -6.46 -8.66 5.24
N THR A 72 -7.54 -8.05 5.73
CA THR A 72 -7.76 -7.78 7.15
C THR A 72 -8.25 -9.00 7.93
N ALA A 73 -8.64 -10.07 7.25
CA ALA A 73 -9.14 -11.30 7.89
C ALA A 73 -8.01 -12.21 8.43
N PHE A 74 -6.75 -11.85 8.17
CA PHE A 74 -5.58 -12.63 8.52
C PHE A 74 -4.76 -11.95 9.61
N ASN A 75 -4.14 -12.74 10.48
CA ASN A 75 -3.25 -12.23 11.53
C ASN A 75 -1.97 -11.59 10.95
N ASN A 76 -1.52 -12.09 9.79
CA ASN A 76 -0.43 -11.54 9.03
C ASN A 76 -1.00 -10.84 7.77
N PRO A 77 -0.82 -9.52 7.61
CA PRO A 77 -1.31 -8.80 6.43
C PRO A 77 -0.75 -9.33 5.11
N GLN A 78 0.46 -9.90 5.10
CA GLN A 78 1.05 -10.48 3.90
C GLN A 78 0.25 -11.69 3.42
N ASP A 79 -0.14 -12.60 4.33
CA ASP A 79 -0.96 -13.77 3.97
C ASP A 79 -2.29 -13.34 3.32
N GLY A 80 -2.88 -12.25 3.84
CA GLY A 80 -4.11 -11.70 3.29
C GLY A 80 -3.93 -11.11 1.89
N ILE A 81 -2.82 -10.44 1.62
CA ILE A 81 -2.50 -9.94 0.28
C ILE A 81 -2.21 -11.08 -0.68
N ASP A 82 -1.50 -12.12 -0.24
CA ASP A 82 -1.19 -13.29 -1.06
C ASP A 82 -2.49 -14.01 -1.50
N ILE A 83 -3.46 -14.13 -0.60
CA ILE A 83 -4.79 -14.65 -0.93
C ILE A 83 -5.53 -13.75 -1.94
N ASN A 84 -5.48 -12.43 -1.78
CA ASN A 84 -6.07 -11.51 -2.76
C ASN A 84 -5.41 -11.65 -4.13
N ILE A 85 -4.08 -11.74 -4.20
CA ILE A 85 -3.34 -11.93 -5.45
C ILE A 85 -3.70 -13.30 -6.07
N HIS A 86 -3.77 -14.35 -5.25
CA HIS A 86 -4.11 -15.68 -5.73
C HIS A 86 -5.52 -15.76 -6.35
N ASN A 87 -6.49 -15.08 -5.75
CA ASN A 87 -7.90 -15.20 -6.12
C ASN A 87 -8.39 -14.12 -7.10
N PHE A 88 -7.55 -13.17 -7.51
CA PHE A 88 -7.98 -12.11 -8.42
C PHE A 88 -7.03 -11.92 -9.61
N ASN A 89 -7.55 -12.19 -10.81
CA ASN A 89 -6.75 -12.09 -12.04
C ASN A 89 -6.22 -10.68 -12.33
N GLY A 90 -6.91 -9.64 -11.90
CA GLY A 90 -6.43 -8.26 -12.02
C GLY A 90 -5.14 -8.02 -11.25
N LEU A 91 -5.03 -8.51 -10.01
CA LEU A 91 -3.78 -8.43 -9.23
C LEU A 91 -2.68 -9.32 -9.82
N GLN A 92 -3.03 -10.53 -10.28
CA GLN A 92 -2.07 -11.41 -10.94
C GLN A 92 -1.47 -10.74 -12.18
N GLU A 93 -2.29 -10.09 -12.98
CA GLU A 93 -1.85 -9.35 -14.15
C GLU A 93 -1.01 -8.13 -13.76
N LEU A 94 -1.43 -7.36 -12.76
CA LEU A 94 -0.67 -6.21 -12.26
C LEU A 94 0.74 -6.62 -11.82
N MET A 95 0.87 -7.76 -11.12
CA MET A 95 2.17 -8.29 -10.70
C MET A 95 3.07 -8.69 -11.87
N LYS A 96 2.55 -8.93 -13.06
CA LYS A 96 3.33 -9.28 -14.27
C LYS A 96 3.81 -8.06 -15.04
N ARG A 97 3.04 -6.97 -15.06
CA ARG A 97 3.32 -5.79 -15.90
C ARG A 97 4.63 -5.11 -15.53
N ALA A 98 5.39 -4.75 -16.54
CA ALA A 98 6.71 -4.13 -16.36
C ALA A 98 6.61 -2.69 -15.83
N ASP A 99 5.57 -1.96 -16.20
CA ASP A 99 5.29 -0.58 -15.82
C ASP A 99 4.45 -0.45 -14.54
N ALA A 100 3.97 -1.56 -13.97
CA ALA A 100 3.19 -1.55 -12.73
C ALA A 100 3.87 -0.78 -11.56
N PRO A 101 5.20 -0.89 -11.33
CA PRO A 101 5.85 -0.15 -10.27
C PRO A 101 5.72 1.36 -10.40
N VAL A 102 5.86 1.89 -11.62
CA VAL A 102 5.79 3.34 -11.90
C VAL A 102 4.37 3.84 -11.71
N GLU A 103 3.39 3.11 -12.21
CA GLU A 103 1.97 3.48 -12.07
C GLU A 103 1.51 3.39 -10.61
N LEU A 104 1.89 2.35 -9.89
CA LEU A 104 1.62 2.23 -8.46
C LEU A 104 2.26 3.39 -7.67
N LEU A 105 3.53 3.73 -7.92
CA LEU A 105 4.19 4.85 -7.27
C LEU A 105 3.50 6.17 -7.57
N SER A 106 3.08 6.39 -8.81
CA SER A 106 2.33 7.57 -9.22
C SER A 106 1.03 7.73 -8.43
N VAL A 107 0.22 6.66 -8.33
CA VAL A 107 -1.02 6.67 -7.56
C VAL A 107 -0.74 6.87 -6.07
N TYR A 108 0.28 6.22 -5.51
CA TYR A 108 0.66 6.36 -4.11
C TYR A 108 0.99 7.80 -3.73
N LYS A 109 1.73 8.52 -4.56
CA LYS A 109 2.02 9.95 -4.38
C LYS A 109 0.75 10.80 -4.34
N GLN A 110 -0.27 10.44 -5.12
CA GLN A 110 -1.52 11.19 -5.22
C GLN A 110 -2.53 10.88 -4.11
N MET A 111 -2.34 9.81 -3.35
CA MET A 111 -3.31 9.38 -2.33
C MET A 111 -3.59 10.43 -1.26
N ASP A 112 -2.65 11.32 -0.96
CA ASP A 112 -2.84 12.39 0.04
C ASP A 112 -3.81 13.47 -0.45
N ALA A 113 -3.75 13.81 -1.73
CA ALA A 113 -4.65 14.80 -2.32
C ALA A 113 -6.13 14.34 -2.26
N ALA A 114 -6.38 13.05 -2.43
CA ALA A 114 -7.72 12.49 -2.34
C ALA A 114 -8.30 12.53 -0.91
N ARG A 115 -7.44 12.50 0.13
CA ARG A 115 -7.84 12.63 1.53
C ARG A 115 -8.36 14.04 1.86
N MET A 116 -7.85 15.06 1.19
CA MET A 116 -8.24 16.45 1.44
C MET A 116 -9.64 16.79 0.89
N ALA A 117 -10.29 15.87 0.18
CA ALA A 117 -11.69 16.03 -0.19
C ALA A 117 -12.60 16.11 1.07
N PRO A 118 -13.70 16.88 1.03
CA PRO A 118 -14.54 17.10 2.21
C PRO A 118 -14.96 15.80 2.88
N LYS A 119 -14.61 15.64 4.14
CA LYS A 119 -14.93 14.45 4.96
C LYS A 119 -16.44 14.42 5.20
N SER A 120 -17.16 13.51 4.55
CA SER A 120 -18.60 13.43 4.69
C SER A 120 -19.09 12.56 5.86
N ASN A 121 -18.27 11.59 6.35
CA ASN A 121 -18.60 10.79 7.55
C ASN A 121 -17.42 9.89 8.01
N ALA A 122 -17.48 9.40 9.26
CA ALA A 122 -16.44 8.56 9.87
C ALA A 122 -16.18 7.23 9.14
N ILE A 123 -17.19 6.64 8.51
CA ILE A 123 -17.07 5.38 7.76
C ILE A 123 -16.09 5.54 6.59
N ASN A 124 -16.09 6.70 5.94
CA ASN A 124 -15.17 6.99 4.84
C ASN A 124 -13.72 7.13 5.29
N GLN A 125 -13.47 7.53 6.54
CA GLN A 125 -12.12 7.68 7.10
C GLN A 125 -11.46 6.33 7.37
N THR A 126 -12.14 5.42 8.06
CA THR A 126 -11.63 4.06 8.31
C THR A 126 -11.36 3.31 7.01
N SER A 127 -12.27 3.44 6.04
CA SER A 127 -12.08 2.85 4.71
C SER A 127 -10.84 3.42 3.99
N TRP A 128 -10.52 4.71 4.20
CA TRP A 128 -9.36 5.34 3.59
C TRP A 128 -8.04 4.84 4.19
N SER A 129 -7.95 4.76 5.53
CA SER A 129 -6.78 4.22 6.22
C SER A 129 -6.47 2.79 5.76
N LEU A 130 -7.48 1.93 5.76
CA LEU A 130 -7.35 0.55 5.29
C LEU A 130 -6.98 0.46 3.80
N LYS A 131 -7.51 1.34 2.95
CA LYS A 131 -7.13 1.42 1.53
C LYS A 131 -5.67 1.79 1.36
N ARG A 132 -5.16 2.72 2.15
CA ARG A 132 -3.74 3.07 2.16
C ARG A 132 -2.89 1.87 2.57
N SER A 133 -3.27 1.18 3.63
CA SER A 133 -2.57 -0.03 4.09
C SER A 133 -2.55 -1.13 3.01
N TYR A 134 -3.69 -1.38 2.39
CA TYR A 134 -3.78 -2.32 1.26
C TYR A 134 -2.83 -1.93 0.11
N PHE A 135 -2.78 -0.65 -0.24
CA PHE A 135 -1.92 -0.16 -1.31
C PHE A 135 -0.43 -0.29 -0.97
N GLU A 136 -0.04 0.03 0.26
CA GLU A 136 1.33 -0.14 0.75
C GLU A 136 1.76 -1.61 0.70
N LEU A 137 0.86 -2.54 1.03
CA LEU A 137 1.14 -3.98 0.94
C LEU A 137 1.26 -4.47 -0.52
N LEU A 138 0.50 -3.90 -1.47
CA LEU A 138 0.69 -4.18 -2.89
C LEU A 138 2.05 -3.67 -3.38
N LEU A 139 2.46 -2.47 -2.99
CA LEU A 139 3.78 -1.91 -3.30
C LEU A 139 4.92 -2.73 -2.69
N ALA A 140 4.71 -3.35 -1.52
CA ALA A 140 5.69 -4.17 -0.83
C ALA A 140 5.93 -5.55 -1.47
N GLN A 141 5.18 -5.92 -2.53
CA GLN A 141 5.37 -7.21 -3.19
C GLN A 141 6.72 -7.28 -3.91
N ASP A 142 7.42 -8.39 -3.77
CA ASP A 142 8.71 -8.62 -4.42
C ASP A 142 8.62 -8.48 -5.95
N ALA A 143 7.48 -8.91 -6.52
CA ALA A 143 7.18 -8.75 -7.95
C ALA A 143 7.12 -7.28 -8.40
N ILE A 144 6.89 -6.34 -7.49
CA ILE A 144 6.88 -4.90 -7.74
C ILE A 144 8.25 -4.29 -7.42
N ILE A 145 8.75 -4.49 -6.20
CA ILE A 145 10.02 -3.89 -5.73
C ILE A 145 11.20 -4.27 -6.63
N ASN A 146 11.28 -5.54 -7.06
CA ASN A 146 12.39 -6.02 -7.89
C ASN A 146 12.41 -5.45 -9.32
N LYS A 147 11.28 -4.94 -9.82
CA LYS A 147 11.18 -4.27 -11.12
C LYS A 147 11.49 -2.77 -11.07
N MET A 148 11.51 -2.16 -9.88
CA MET A 148 11.82 -0.76 -9.73
C MET A 148 13.28 -0.46 -10.03
N SER A 149 13.56 0.71 -10.62
CA SER A 149 14.91 1.26 -10.62
C SER A 149 15.33 1.62 -9.19
N GLU A 150 16.64 1.83 -8.97
CA GLU A 150 17.14 2.32 -7.68
C GLU A 150 16.52 3.69 -7.34
N THR A 151 16.42 4.57 -8.32
CA THR A 151 15.80 5.90 -8.16
C THR A 151 14.35 5.77 -7.72
N ASP A 152 13.55 4.91 -8.35
CA ASP A 152 12.15 4.72 -7.99
C ASP A 152 11.99 4.11 -6.59
N ARG A 153 12.90 3.18 -6.20
CA ARG A 153 12.91 2.63 -4.84
C ARG A 153 13.19 3.70 -3.79
N MET A 154 14.16 4.59 -4.05
CA MET A 154 14.49 5.68 -3.14
C MET A 154 13.34 6.71 -3.05
N ASP A 155 12.69 6.99 -4.16
CA ASP A 155 11.53 7.87 -4.22
C ASP A 155 10.34 7.26 -3.45
N LEU A 156 10.08 5.96 -3.64
CA LEU A 156 9.09 5.22 -2.89
C LEU A 156 9.39 5.20 -1.37
N LEU A 157 10.66 5.03 -0.99
CA LEU A 157 11.08 5.09 0.41
C LEU A 157 10.77 6.47 1.02
N GLY A 158 11.09 7.54 0.30
CA GLY A 158 10.78 8.91 0.72
C GLY A 158 9.27 9.14 0.93
N GLU A 159 8.44 8.68 -0.02
CA GLU A 159 6.98 8.78 0.10
C GLU A 159 6.42 7.90 1.22
N ALA A 160 6.91 6.68 1.38
CA ALA A 160 6.47 5.79 2.47
C ALA A 160 6.79 6.38 3.84
N ARG A 161 7.99 6.95 4.01
CA ARG A 161 8.43 7.64 5.22
C ARG A 161 7.53 8.85 5.53
N LYS A 162 7.32 9.72 4.54
CA LYS A 162 6.42 10.88 4.67
C LYS A 162 5.02 10.46 5.12
N LYS A 163 4.46 9.41 4.52
CA LYS A 163 3.13 8.90 4.88
C LYS A 163 3.09 8.23 6.24
N LEU A 164 4.17 7.57 6.65
CA LEU A 164 4.29 7.04 8.01
C LEU A 164 4.25 8.17 9.05
N TYR A 165 5.00 9.25 8.84
CA TYR A 165 4.93 10.42 9.72
C TYR A 165 3.55 11.06 9.75
N GLN A 166 2.89 11.20 8.62
CA GLN A 166 1.50 11.70 8.57
C GLN A 166 0.53 10.81 9.39
N LYS A 167 0.70 9.49 9.35
CA LYS A 167 -0.08 8.58 10.19
C LYS A 167 0.21 8.80 11.68
N MET A 168 1.47 8.98 12.04
CA MET A 168 1.89 9.24 13.43
C MET A 168 1.39 10.60 13.95
N GLU A 169 1.20 11.57 13.07
CA GLU A 169 0.65 12.90 13.41
C GLU A 169 -0.84 12.89 13.70
N ASP A 170 -1.56 11.88 13.25
CA ASP A 170 -3.01 11.77 13.46
C ASP A 170 -3.39 10.46 14.16
N PRO A 171 -3.06 10.32 15.46
CA PRO A 171 -3.33 9.09 16.22
C PRO A 171 -4.83 8.86 16.49
N VAL A 172 -5.68 9.82 16.14
CA VAL A 172 -7.15 9.67 16.21
C VAL A 172 -7.65 8.87 15.01
N GLU A 173 -7.07 9.13 13.84
CA GLU A 173 -7.46 8.45 12.60
C GLU A 173 -6.70 7.15 12.38
N TYR A 174 -5.40 7.11 12.75
CA TYR A 174 -4.53 5.97 12.52
C TYR A 174 -4.17 5.28 13.82
N SER A 175 -4.48 4.00 13.86
CA SER A 175 -4.03 3.11 14.93
C SER A 175 -2.61 2.60 14.66
N THR A 176 -2.02 1.97 15.64
CA THR A 176 -0.70 1.35 15.50
C THR A 176 -0.65 0.26 14.43
N SER A 177 -1.79 -0.42 14.17
CA SER A 177 -1.89 -1.39 13.08
C SER A 177 -1.76 -0.76 11.69
N ASP A 178 -2.13 0.52 11.54
CA ASP A 178 -1.99 1.25 10.28
C ASP A 178 -0.53 1.58 9.94
N TYR A 179 0.37 1.59 10.93
CA TYR A 179 1.81 1.81 10.70
C TYR A 179 2.50 0.58 10.10
N GLN A 180 1.96 -0.61 10.34
CA GLN A 180 2.58 -1.88 9.94
C GLN A 180 2.79 -1.96 8.43
N SER A 181 1.81 -1.57 7.63
CA SER A 181 1.91 -1.61 6.17
C SER A 181 3.02 -0.70 5.64
N SER A 182 3.18 0.50 6.21
CA SER A 182 4.28 1.41 5.88
C SER A 182 5.63 0.82 6.29
N LEU A 183 5.73 0.21 7.46
CA LEU A 183 6.96 -0.42 7.95
C LEU A 183 7.34 -1.65 7.12
N ILE A 184 6.37 -2.48 6.71
CA ILE A 184 6.58 -3.61 5.79
C ILE A 184 7.15 -3.10 4.48
N LEU A 185 6.53 -2.07 3.88
CA LEU A 185 6.98 -1.47 2.64
C LEU A 185 8.41 -0.93 2.76
N MET A 186 8.68 -0.12 3.78
CA MET A 186 10.01 0.45 4.02
C MET A 186 11.07 -0.63 4.24
N ASN A 187 10.76 -1.68 5.02
CA ASN A 187 11.69 -2.79 5.24
C ASN A 187 12.01 -3.56 3.95
N LYS A 188 11.02 -3.79 3.09
CA LYS A 188 11.23 -4.41 1.77
C LYS A 188 12.18 -3.58 0.90
N ILE A 189 12.00 -2.25 0.88
CA ILE A 189 12.85 -1.33 0.12
C ILE A 189 14.28 -1.32 0.71
N LEU A 190 14.41 -1.10 2.02
CA LEU A 190 15.70 -1.03 2.72
C LEU A 190 16.46 -2.36 2.69
N GLY A 191 15.73 -3.47 2.67
CA GLY A 191 16.26 -4.82 2.51
C GLY A 191 16.83 -5.11 1.11
N HIS A 192 16.47 -4.32 0.09
CA HIS A 192 16.91 -4.56 -1.28
C HIS A 192 18.42 -4.31 -1.43
N PRO A 193 19.19 -5.20 -2.13
CA PRO A 193 20.64 -5.11 -2.20
C PRO A 193 21.18 -3.77 -2.73
N THR A 194 20.52 -3.17 -3.71
CA THR A 194 20.94 -1.89 -4.30
C THR A 194 20.74 -0.72 -3.35
N VAL A 195 19.74 -0.79 -2.48
CA VAL A 195 19.45 0.26 -1.50
C VAL A 195 20.39 0.16 -0.30
N LYS A 196 20.68 -1.06 0.18
CA LYS A 196 21.64 -1.29 1.28
C LYS A 196 23.03 -0.71 1.04
N SER A 197 23.46 -0.61 -0.23
CA SER A 197 24.76 -0.04 -0.60
C SER A 197 24.78 1.48 -0.66
N ASN A 198 23.62 2.14 -0.57
CA ASN A 198 23.51 3.60 -0.71
C ASN A 198 23.74 4.30 0.63
N GLN A 199 24.86 5.07 0.72
CA GLN A 199 25.21 5.82 1.93
C GLN A 199 24.24 6.96 2.28
N ALA A 200 23.38 7.39 1.35
CA ALA A 200 22.39 8.44 1.60
C ALA A 200 21.27 8.00 2.56
N LEU A 201 21.13 6.69 2.83
CA LEU A 201 20.15 6.15 3.79
C LEU A 201 20.49 6.49 5.25
N ASN A 202 21.74 6.86 5.53
CA ASN A 202 22.22 7.06 6.90
C ASN A 202 21.74 8.37 7.55
N SER A 203 20.85 9.12 6.91
CA SER A 203 20.42 10.44 7.41
C SER A 203 19.06 10.42 8.14
N ASP A 204 18.24 9.39 7.94
CA ASP A 204 16.92 9.31 8.59
C ASP A 204 16.92 8.23 9.69
N PRO A 205 16.67 8.60 10.96
CA PRO A 205 16.68 7.66 12.08
C PRO A 205 15.72 6.48 11.93
N ILE A 206 14.57 6.65 11.28
CA ILE A 206 13.63 5.55 11.11
C ILE A 206 14.17 4.51 10.13
N ASP A 207 14.89 4.94 9.08
CA ASP A 207 15.56 4.04 8.16
C ASP A 207 16.65 3.24 8.86
N LEU A 208 17.43 3.88 9.74
CA LEU A 208 18.44 3.22 10.55
C LEU A 208 17.84 2.19 11.51
N LEU A 209 16.70 2.49 12.14
CA LEU A 209 16.00 1.57 13.02
C LEU A 209 15.47 0.35 12.26
N ILE A 210 14.92 0.55 11.07
CA ILE A 210 14.41 -0.53 10.21
C ILE A 210 15.59 -1.35 9.67
N ALA A 211 16.59 -0.71 9.08
CA ALA A 211 17.76 -1.37 8.50
C ALA A 211 18.61 -2.09 9.55
N GLY A 212 18.66 -1.57 10.77
CA GLY A 212 19.36 -2.17 11.91
C GLY A 212 18.58 -3.32 12.58
N GLY A 213 17.39 -3.66 12.09
CA GLY A 213 16.54 -4.70 12.66
C GLY A 213 15.89 -4.34 13.99
N SER A 214 15.98 -3.07 14.40
CA SER A 214 15.35 -2.58 15.64
C SER A 214 13.84 -2.44 15.50
N ILE A 215 13.35 -2.26 14.27
CA ILE A 215 11.94 -2.38 13.89
C ILE A 215 11.85 -3.47 12.84
N GLN A 216 11.32 -4.63 13.21
CA GLN A 216 11.01 -5.68 12.26
C GLN A 216 9.50 -5.68 12.00
N PRO A 217 9.06 -5.50 10.74
CA PRO A 217 7.70 -5.83 10.38
C PRO A 217 7.53 -7.33 10.48
N PHE A 218 6.41 -7.78 10.99
CA PHE A 218 6.06 -9.16 11.24
C PHE A 218 6.89 -10.21 10.50
N ALA A 219 7.80 -10.87 11.21
CA ALA A 219 8.17 -12.21 10.92
C ALA A 219 7.44 -13.05 11.96
N ASP A 220 6.49 -13.86 11.54
CA ASP A 220 5.82 -14.87 12.35
C ASP A 220 5.38 -14.44 13.76
N ASN A 221 4.17 -13.94 13.92
CA ASN A 221 3.33 -13.91 15.14
C ASN A 221 3.96 -13.66 16.53
N ALA A 222 5.27 -13.46 16.64
CA ALA A 222 5.96 -13.54 17.94
C ALA A 222 6.87 -12.35 18.29
N VAL A 223 7.09 -11.36 17.45
CA VAL A 223 8.33 -10.57 17.55
C VAL A 223 8.21 -9.13 18.01
N TYR A 224 7.02 -8.59 18.26
CA TYR A 224 6.94 -7.25 18.85
C TYR A 224 7.29 -7.20 20.36
N SER A 225 7.43 -8.35 21.02
CA SER A 225 7.59 -8.40 22.48
C SER A 225 8.96 -7.94 22.99
N ASN A 226 10.01 -7.99 22.18
CA ASN A 226 11.37 -7.77 22.67
C ASN A 226 12.21 -6.71 21.94
N THR A 227 11.67 -6.03 20.91
CA THR A 227 12.43 -5.01 20.21
C THR A 227 12.33 -3.68 20.96
N THR A 228 13.45 -3.20 21.46
CA THR A 228 13.56 -1.88 22.06
C THR A 228 13.89 -0.85 20.98
N ILE A 229 13.02 0.14 20.82
CA ILE A 229 13.23 1.28 19.94
C ILE A 229 13.75 2.42 20.81
N TYR A 230 14.79 3.11 20.35
CA TYR A 230 15.27 4.29 21.02
C TYR A 230 14.73 5.53 20.31
N THR A 231 14.10 6.42 21.08
CA THR A 231 13.70 7.73 20.56
C THR A 231 14.93 8.58 20.24
N PRO A 232 14.82 9.68 19.50
CA PRO A 232 15.94 10.57 19.20
C PRO A 232 16.69 11.08 20.46
N LYS A 233 16.00 11.16 21.60
CA LYS A 233 16.60 11.51 22.90
C LYS A 233 17.16 10.31 23.67
N GLY A 234 17.13 9.12 23.07
CA GLY A 234 17.66 7.91 23.68
C GLY A 234 16.71 7.22 24.67
N THR A 235 15.42 7.60 24.70
CA THR A 235 14.44 6.89 25.53
C THR A 235 14.13 5.53 24.91
N ALA A 236 14.34 4.48 25.68
CA ALA A 236 14.02 3.12 25.26
C ALA A 236 12.50 2.88 25.34
N VAL A 237 11.89 2.46 24.23
CA VAL A 237 10.47 2.13 24.13
C VAL A 237 10.35 0.76 23.46
N SER A 238 9.62 -0.17 24.07
CA SER A 238 9.41 -1.45 23.41
C SER A 238 8.45 -1.28 22.23
N ALA A 239 8.72 -1.97 21.14
CA ALA A 239 7.82 -1.99 19.98
C ALA A 239 6.41 -2.45 20.38
N LEU A 240 6.32 -3.41 21.34
CA LEU A 240 5.05 -3.86 21.91
C LEU A 240 4.30 -2.73 22.60
N GLN A 241 4.97 -1.88 23.37
CA GLN A 241 4.32 -0.74 24.05
C GLN A 241 3.79 0.29 23.06
N LEU A 242 4.48 0.50 21.93
CA LEU A 242 3.98 1.38 20.85
C LEU A 242 2.75 0.79 20.15
N THR A 243 2.67 -0.53 20.06
CA THR A 243 1.64 -1.25 19.29
C THR A 243 0.47 -1.77 20.13
N SER A 244 0.67 -2.11 21.41
CA SER A 244 -0.34 -2.78 22.26
C SER A 244 -1.42 -1.88 22.87
N GLY A 245 -1.36 -0.58 22.67
CA GLY A 245 -2.26 0.33 23.35
C GLY A 245 -1.93 0.57 24.84
N GLU A 246 -0.90 -0.06 25.39
CA GLU A 246 -0.47 0.09 26.77
C GLU A 246 0.14 1.47 27.09
N LEU A 247 0.64 2.17 26.08
CA LEU A 247 1.07 3.56 26.25
C LEU A 247 -0.14 4.50 26.30
N SER A 248 -0.19 5.31 27.34
CA SER A 248 -1.17 6.38 27.41
C SER A 248 -1.05 7.33 26.20
N SER A 249 -2.17 7.94 25.81
CA SER A 249 -2.18 8.93 24.72
C SER A 249 -1.19 10.08 24.97
N SER A 250 -0.95 10.46 26.23
CA SER A 250 0.04 11.45 26.61
C SER A 250 1.47 11.01 26.27
N LYS A 251 1.84 9.75 26.56
CA LYS A 251 3.16 9.20 26.23
C LYS A 251 3.37 9.03 24.74
N LYS A 252 2.35 8.62 24.01
CA LYS A 252 2.40 8.54 22.54
C LYS A 252 2.65 9.91 21.92
N ASN A 253 1.98 10.96 22.44
CA ASN A 253 2.19 12.33 22.00
C ASN A 253 3.58 12.87 22.40
N GLU A 254 4.11 12.52 23.56
CA GLU A 254 5.47 12.87 23.97
C GLU A 254 6.50 12.32 22.98
N TYR A 255 6.44 11.02 22.65
CA TYR A 255 7.33 10.40 21.68
C TYR A 255 7.17 11.00 20.28
N LYS A 256 5.92 11.22 19.84
CA LYS A 256 5.63 11.93 18.59
C LYS A 256 6.32 13.29 18.54
N ASN A 257 6.16 14.11 19.56
CA ASN A 257 6.75 15.46 19.62
C ASN A 257 8.28 15.40 19.65
N GLU A 258 8.83 14.38 20.28
CA GLU A 258 10.27 14.12 20.30
C GLU A 258 10.79 13.83 18.88
N TRP A 259 10.10 12.96 18.11
CA TRP A 259 10.43 12.68 16.73
C TRP A 259 10.26 13.91 15.83
N LEU A 260 9.15 14.63 15.94
CA LEU A 260 8.93 15.85 15.17
C LEU A 260 9.96 16.94 15.45
N SER A 261 10.39 17.10 16.71
CA SER A 261 11.43 18.08 17.08
C SER A 261 12.81 17.75 16.57
N TYR A 262 13.05 16.49 16.18
CA TYR A 262 14.33 16.07 15.59
C TYR A 262 14.42 16.41 14.10
N TYR A 263 13.26 16.55 13.42
CA TYR A 263 13.18 16.80 11.97
C TYR A 263 12.91 18.27 11.61
N ASN A 264 12.60 19.12 12.56
CA ASN A 264 12.47 20.58 12.41
C ASN A 264 13.74 21.27 12.88
#